data_a130b74f0f3abc917bc29465a7896e10
#
_entry.id   a130b74f0f3abc917bc29465a7896e10
#
_cell.length_a   1.000
_cell.length_b   1.000
_cell.length_c   1.000
_cell.angle_alpha   90.00
_cell.angle_beta   90.00
_cell.angle_gamma   90.00
#
_symmetry.space_group_name_H-M   'P 1'
#
loop_
_entity.id
_entity.type
_entity.pdbx_description
1 polymer ?
#
loop_
_entity_poly.entity_id
_entity_poly.type
_entity_poly.pdbx_seq_one_letter_code
_entity_poly.pdbx_strand_id
1 'polypeptide(L)'
;HNLLSVDGTGRGRSEERARGANYFVGKPCSATSKAVVTTMAQAYREHPHSEQIRARNLRDDEWAGWSNRPDLMLGARNWTMLTRTSMPAICGEMGFYSSWEDVKVLTTPDGQDGEASAYFEGIREWLIGADDA
;
A
#
# COMPACT_ATOMS: atom_id res chain seq x y z
N HIS A 1 4.43 -1.62 8.18
CA HIS A 1 4.55 -3.09 8.01
C HIS A 1 5.17 -3.41 6.65
N ASN A 2 5.92 -4.48 6.57
CA ASN A 2 6.61 -4.88 5.34
C ASN A 2 6.28 -6.34 5.01
N LEU A 3 6.06 -6.61 3.75
CA LEU A 3 5.64 -7.90 3.25
C LEU A 3 6.83 -8.82 2.90
N LEU A 4 6.60 -10.12 3.03
CA LEU A 4 7.46 -11.13 2.45
C LEU A 4 6.76 -11.72 1.21
N SER A 5 7.41 -11.61 0.08
CA SER A 5 7.02 -12.36 -1.12
C SER A 5 7.79 -13.66 -1.17
N VAL A 6 7.08 -14.77 -1.08
CA VAL A 6 7.67 -16.10 -1.19
C VAL A 6 6.99 -16.85 -2.33
N ASP A 7 7.77 -17.55 -3.13
CA ASP A 7 7.24 -18.60 -3.99
C ASP A 7 6.81 -19.81 -3.15
N GLY A 8 6.17 -20.77 -3.75
CA GLY A 8 5.75 -21.99 -3.06
C GLY A 8 6.89 -22.82 -2.45
N THR A 9 8.15 -22.46 -2.69
CA THR A 9 9.36 -23.09 -2.15
C THR A 9 10.05 -22.23 -1.09
N GLY A 10 9.53 -21.03 -0.83
CA GLY A 10 10.16 -20.04 0.05
C GLY A 10 11.37 -19.35 -0.57
N ARG A 11 11.67 -19.56 -1.84
CA ARG A 11 12.81 -19.05 -2.58
C ARG A 11 12.36 -18.34 -3.85
N GLY A 12 11.84 -17.12 -3.74
CA GLY A 12 11.53 -16.33 -4.92
C GLY A 12 12.79 -15.93 -5.70
N ARG A 13 12.74 -15.94 -7.02
CA ARG A 13 13.79 -15.34 -7.85
C ARG A 13 13.74 -13.82 -7.69
N SER A 14 14.89 -13.17 -7.59
CA SER A 14 14.97 -11.73 -7.33
C SER A 14 14.22 -10.87 -8.37
N GLU A 15 14.15 -11.32 -9.61
CA GLU A 15 13.51 -10.61 -10.71
C GLU A 15 11.98 -10.77 -10.74
N GLU A 16 11.46 -11.85 -10.11
CA GLU A 16 10.03 -12.19 -10.08
C GLU A 16 9.38 -11.88 -8.72
N ARG A 17 10.13 -11.38 -7.75
CA ARG A 17 9.60 -11.06 -6.43
C ARG A 17 8.68 -9.88 -6.49
N ALA A 18 7.58 -9.95 -5.74
CA ALA A 18 6.75 -8.80 -5.48
C ALA A 18 7.56 -7.73 -4.76
N ARG A 19 7.33 -6.48 -5.10
CA ARG A 19 7.98 -5.32 -4.50
C ARG A 19 7.11 -4.08 -4.54
N GLY A 20 7.51 -3.08 -3.76
CA GLY A 20 6.88 -1.77 -3.74
C GLY A 20 5.76 -1.66 -2.72
N ALA A 21 5.35 -0.42 -2.50
CA ALA A 21 4.28 -0.09 -1.58
C ALA A 21 2.92 -0.51 -2.10
N ASN A 22 2.05 -0.92 -1.19
CA ASN A 22 0.65 -1.18 -1.50
C ASN A 22 -0.25 -0.93 -0.28
N TYR A 23 -1.55 -0.81 -0.51
CA TYR A 23 -2.52 -0.44 0.50
C TYR A 23 -3.65 -1.46 0.55
N PHE A 24 -4.10 -1.76 1.76
CA PHE A 24 -5.18 -2.71 2.01
C PHE A 24 -6.31 -2.10 2.80
N VAL A 25 -7.50 -2.57 2.49
CA VAL A 25 -8.74 -2.26 3.19
C VAL A 25 -9.40 -3.56 3.63
N GLY A 26 -10.31 -3.49 4.59
CA GLY A 26 -11.05 -4.66 5.07
C GLY A 26 -11.94 -5.29 4.00
N LYS A 27 -12.26 -6.55 4.19
CA LYS A 27 -13.23 -7.28 3.37
C LYS A 27 -14.23 -8.01 4.28
N PRO A 28 -15.43 -7.45 4.49
CA PRO A 28 -15.98 -6.20 3.95
C PRO A 28 -15.36 -4.94 4.54
N CYS A 29 -15.56 -3.79 3.89
CA CYS A 29 -15.16 -2.49 4.39
C CYS A 29 -16.27 -1.44 4.16
N SER A 30 -16.19 -0.34 4.93
CA SER A 30 -17.09 0.80 4.74
C SER A 30 -16.77 1.58 3.47
N ALA A 31 -17.74 2.36 2.98
CA ALA A 31 -17.52 3.28 1.88
C ALA A 31 -16.44 4.32 2.22
N THR A 32 -16.39 4.77 3.47
CA THR A 32 -15.36 5.69 3.95
C THR A 32 -13.96 5.07 3.90
N SER A 33 -13.79 3.82 4.36
CA SER A 33 -12.50 3.12 4.25
C SER A 33 -12.04 3.00 2.79
N LYS A 34 -12.97 2.74 1.86
CA LYS A 34 -12.66 2.70 0.41
C LYS A 34 -12.18 4.06 -0.09
N ALA A 35 -12.88 5.13 0.29
CA ALA A 35 -12.50 6.47 -0.12
C ALA A 35 -11.11 6.85 0.42
N VAL A 36 -10.87 6.64 1.71
CA VAL A 36 -9.56 6.89 2.34
C VAL A 36 -8.44 6.15 1.61
N VAL A 37 -8.59 4.84 1.43
CA VAL A 37 -7.52 4.03 0.82
C VAL A 37 -7.27 4.43 -0.63
N THR A 38 -8.29 4.83 -1.35
CA THR A 38 -8.15 5.29 -2.75
C THR A 38 -7.37 6.61 -2.81
N THR A 39 -7.74 7.58 -1.97
CA THR A 39 -7.03 8.86 -1.87
C THR A 39 -5.56 8.65 -1.46
N MET A 40 -5.33 7.83 -0.44
CA MET A 40 -3.97 7.50 0.02
C MET A 40 -3.11 6.87 -1.07
N ALA A 41 -3.65 5.87 -1.79
CA ALA A 41 -2.92 5.19 -2.84
C ALA A 41 -2.64 6.11 -4.04
N GLN A 42 -3.58 6.98 -4.38
CA GLN A 42 -3.40 7.96 -5.45
C GLN A 42 -2.34 8.99 -5.10
N ALA A 43 -2.43 9.61 -3.92
CA ALA A 43 -1.45 10.57 -3.44
C ALA A 43 -0.04 9.96 -3.39
N TYR A 44 0.07 8.73 -2.86
CA TYR A 44 1.35 8.02 -2.82
C TYR A 44 1.92 7.82 -4.23
N ARG A 45 1.10 7.39 -5.18
CA ARG A 45 1.51 7.16 -6.55
C ARG A 45 2.00 8.43 -7.24
N GLU A 46 1.39 9.57 -6.94
CA GLU A 46 1.74 10.88 -7.50
C GLU A 46 2.96 11.50 -6.80
N HIS A 47 3.28 11.03 -5.59
CA HIS A 47 4.43 11.52 -4.85
C HIS A 47 5.74 11.05 -5.48
N PRO A 48 6.78 11.92 -5.61
CA PRO A 48 8.05 11.56 -6.26
C PRO A 48 8.75 10.33 -5.65
N HIS A 49 8.57 10.10 -4.37
CA HIS A 49 9.12 8.93 -3.66
C HIS A 49 8.64 7.60 -4.24
N SER A 50 7.42 7.54 -4.77
CA SER A 50 6.85 6.32 -5.34
C SER A 50 7.65 5.72 -6.48
N GLU A 51 8.45 6.50 -7.18
CA GLU A 51 9.32 6.02 -8.25
C GLU A 51 10.44 5.11 -7.73
N GLN A 52 10.86 5.28 -6.48
CA GLN A 52 11.90 4.47 -5.85
C GLN A 52 11.37 3.12 -5.36
N ILE A 53 10.08 3.07 -5.01
CA ILE A 53 9.46 1.90 -4.36
C ILE A 53 8.15 1.49 -5.04
N ARG A 54 8.09 1.64 -6.35
CA ARG A 54 6.91 1.33 -7.16
C ARG A 54 6.54 -0.14 -7.08
N ALA A 55 5.26 -0.40 -6.86
CA ALA A 55 4.72 -1.75 -6.83
C ALA A 55 4.91 -2.49 -8.16
N ARG A 56 5.42 -3.71 -8.10
CA ARG A 56 5.62 -4.61 -9.24
C ARG A 56 5.43 -6.05 -8.80
N ASN A 57 5.02 -6.89 -9.77
CA ASN A 57 4.89 -8.33 -9.60
C ASN A 57 4.00 -8.73 -8.40
N LEU A 58 3.00 -7.90 -8.11
CA LEU A 58 1.97 -8.25 -7.13
C LEU A 58 1.05 -9.32 -7.73
N ARG A 59 0.53 -10.18 -6.87
CA ARG A 59 -0.44 -11.19 -7.29
C ARG A 59 -1.77 -10.54 -7.65
N ASP A 60 -2.50 -11.13 -8.58
CA ASP A 60 -3.83 -10.67 -8.95
C ASP A 60 -4.79 -10.66 -7.75
N ASP A 61 -4.64 -11.60 -6.81
CA ASP A 61 -5.45 -11.65 -5.60
C ASP A 61 -5.17 -10.51 -4.60
N GLU A 62 -4.04 -9.82 -4.71
CA GLU A 62 -3.79 -8.60 -3.96
C GLU A 62 -4.77 -7.48 -4.34
N TRP A 63 -5.24 -7.50 -5.56
CA TRP A 63 -6.18 -6.54 -6.13
C TRP A 63 -7.62 -7.03 -6.09
N ALA A 64 -7.84 -8.28 -5.70
CA ALA A 64 -9.15 -8.89 -5.67
C ALA A 64 -10.09 -8.21 -4.66
N GLY A 65 -11.31 -8.07 -5.05
CA GLY A 65 -12.41 -7.69 -4.18
C GLY A 65 -13.23 -6.53 -4.69
N TRP A 66 -12.68 -5.34 -4.89
CA TRP A 66 -13.46 -4.18 -5.28
C TRP A 66 -12.73 -3.18 -6.19
N SER A 67 -11.43 -3.25 -6.25
CA SER A 67 -10.64 -2.36 -7.08
C SER A 67 -10.46 -2.96 -8.47
N ASN A 68 -10.89 -2.23 -9.48
CA ASN A 68 -10.57 -2.48 -10.88
C ASN A 68 -9.31 -1.68 -11.29
N ARG A 69 -8.58 -1.17 -10.32
CA ARG A 69 -7.44 -0.29 -10.52
C ARG A 69 -6.18 -0.84 -9.84
N PRO A 70 -5.61 -1.92 -10.37
CA PRO A 70 -4.35 -2.47 -9.85
C PRO A 70 -3.20 -1.46 -9.92
N ASP A 71 -3.33 -0.47 -10.81
CA ASP A 71 -2.42 0.66 -10.92
C ASP A 71 -2.35 1.53 -9.65
N LEU A 72 -3.34 1.46 -8.78
CA LEU A 72 -3.35 2.15 -7.47
C LEU A 72 -2.82 1.32 -6.31
N MET A 73 -2.33 0.12 -6.58
CA MET A 73 -1.73 -0.73 -5.53
C MET A 73 -2.70 -1.03 -4.38
N LEU A 74 -3.96 -1.30 -4.69
CA LEU A 74 -5.02 -1.55 -3.72
C LEU A 74 -5.32 -3.03 -3.59
N GLY A 75 -5.60 -3.47 -2.37
CA GLY A 75 -6.07 -4.81 -2.07
C GLY A 75 -7.12 -4.82 -0.97
N ALA A 76 -7.82 -5.95 -0.84
CA ALA A 76 -8.77 -6.18 0.24
C ALA A 76 -8.40 -7.44 1.02
N ARG A 77 -8.42 -7.35 2.36
CA ARG A 77 -8.01 -8.44 3.25
C ARG A 77 -8.98 -8.62 4.41
N ASN A 78 -9.13 -9.86 4.83
CA ASN A 78 -9.90 -10.18 6.03
C ASN A 78 -9.01 -10.17 7.28
N TRP A 79 -8.23 -9.11 7.46
CA TRP A 79 -7.42 -8.93 8.66
C TRP A 79 -8.23 -8.31 9.79
N THR A 80 -8.04 -8.84 10.98
CA THR A 80 -8.80 -8.42 12.17
C THR A 80 -8.75 -6.91 12.40
N MET A 81 -7.58 -6.30 12.25
CA MET A 81 -7.40 -4.87 12.40
C MET A 81 -8.18 -4.02 11.38
N LEU A 82 -8.49 -4.59 10.21
CA LEU A 82 -9.24 -3.90 9.16
C LEU A 82 -10.74 -4.16 9.22
N THR A 83 -11.16 -5.29 9.81
CA THR A 83 -12.55 -5.76 9.77
C THR A 83 -13.28 -5.61 11.10
N ARG A 84 -12.57 -5.46 12.22
CA ARG A 84 -13.13 -5.40 13.56
C ARG A 84 -13.07 -4.02 14.22
N THR A 85 -12.57 -3.02 13.53
CA THR A 85 -12.61 -1.64 14.03
C THR A 85 -13.93 -0.99 13.69
N SER A 86 -14.41 -0.11 14.55
CA SER A 86 -15.64 0.69 14.35
C SER A 86 -15.39 1.98 13.55
N MET A 87 -14.14 2.30 13.28
CA MET A 87 -13.73 3.46 12.49
C MET A 87 -13.23 3.05 11.10
N PRO A 88 -13.11 3.96 10.14
CA PRO A 88 -12.43 3.69 8.89
C PRO A 88 -11.01 3.18 9.14
N ALA A 89 -10.63 2.10 8.49
CA ALA A 89 -9.33 1.47 8.68
C ALA A 89 -8.68 1.09 7.34
N ILE A 90 -7.40 1.38 7.24
CA ILE A 90 -6.53 0.99 6.13
C ILE A 90 -5.23 0.42 6.69
N CYS A 91 -4.54 -0.36 5.89
CA CYS A 91 -3.19 -0.80 6.17
C CYS A 91 -2.29 -0.47 4.97
N GLY A 92 -1.28 0.35 5.18
CA GLY A 92 -0.24 0.59 4.21
C GLY A 92 0.94 -0.35 4.44
N GLU A 93 1.40 -0.97 3.38
CA GLU A 93 2.58 -1.82 3.34
C GLU A 93 3.65 -1.11 2.51
N MET A 94 4.73 -0.69 3.14
CA MET A 94 5.74 0.16 2.52
C MET A 94 6.61 -0.57 1.51
N GLY A 95 6.66 -1.90 1.55
CA GLY A 95 7.46 -2.70 0.63
C GLY A 95 7.70 -4.11 1.16
N PHE A 96 8.61 -4.82 0.51
CA PHE A 96 8.90 -6.22 0.78
C PHE A 96 10.34 -6.42 1.26
N TYR A 97 10.52 -7.09 2.38
CA TYR A 97 11.87 -7.52 2.84
C TYR A 97 12.56 -8.48 1.89
N SER A 98 11.80 -9.18 1.06
CA SER A 98 12.32 -10.07 0.02
C SER A 98 12.82 -9.33 -1.21
N SER A 99 12.55 -8.03 -1.34
CA SER A 99 13.02 -7.15 -2.42
C SER A 99 14.24 -6.35 -1.94
N TRP A 100 15.37 -6.59 -2.58
CA TRP A 100 16.58 -5.82 -2.27
C TRP A 100 16.43 -4.35 -2.64
N GLU A 101 15.68 -4.06 -3.67
CA GLU A 101 15.36 -2.70 -4.11
C GLU A 101 14.59 -1.95 -3.02
N ASP A 102 13.56 -2.57 -2.45
CA ASP A 102 12.77 -1.97 -1.38
C ASP A 102 13.61 -1.79 -0.10
N VAL A 103 14.40 -2.81 0.25
CA VAL A 103 15.28 -2.74 1.43
C VAL A 103 16.27 -1.59 1.34
N LYS A 104 16.86 -1.35 0.17
CA LYS A 104 17.77 -0.21 -0.04
C LYS A 104 17.11 1.14 0.24
N VAL A 105 15.85 1.30 -0.10
CA VAL A 105 15.11 2.54 0.16
C VAL A 105 14.71 2.60 1.63
N LEU A 106 14.06 1.57 2.13
CA LEU A 106 13.45 1.55 3.47
C LEU A 106 14.46 1.59 4.63
N THR A 107 15.71 1.29 4.37
CA THR A 107 16.78 1.31 5.40
C THR A 107 17.57 2.60 5.42
N THR A 108 17.26 3.57 4.58
CA THR A 108 17.91 4.88 4.57
C THR A 108 17.05 5.95 5.22
N PRO A 109 17.63 6.96 5.88
CA PRO A 109 16.86 8.10 6.39
C PRO A 109 16.02 8.79 5.31
N ASP A 110 16.61 9.09 4.16
CA ASP A 110 15.92 9.74 3.05
C ASP A 110 14.74 8.90 2.53
N GLY A 111 14.89 7.57 2.47
CA GLY A 111 13.82 6.67 2.10
C GLY A 111 12.68 6.66 3.12
N GLN A 112 13.01 6.67 4.40
CA GLN A 112 12.03 6.73 5.49
C GLN A 112 11.29 8.07 5.52
N ASP A 113 12.00 9.18 5.32
CA ASP A 113 11.40 10.51 5.22
C ASP A 113 10.50 10.64 3.98
N GLY A 114 10.90 10.05 2.86
CA GLY A 114 10.10 9.97 1.65
C GLY A 114 8.80 9.20 1.86
N GLU A 115 8.85 8.05 2.53
CA GLU A 115 7.66 7.28 2.91
C GLU A 115 6.73 8.08 3.82
N ALA A 116 7.28 8.68 4.88
CA ALA A 116 6.51 9.49 5.81
C ALA A 116 5.83 10.68 5.12
N SER A 117 6.55 11.34 4.21
CA SER A 117 6.02 12.46 3.42
C SER A 117 4.88 12.02 2.51
N ALA A 118 5.03 10.90 1.80
CA ALA A 118 3.99 10.38 0.92
C ALA A 118 2.71 10.01 1.69
N TYR A 119 2.86 9.40 2.86
CA TYR A 119 1.72 9.11 3.76
C TYR A 119 1.05 10.38 4.28
N PHE A 120 1.85 11.35 4.70
CA PHE A 120 1.34 12.64 5.17
C PHE A 120 0.50 13.33 4.09
N GLU A 121 0.98 13.38 2.85
CA GLU A 121 0.23 14.00 1.75
C GLU A 121 -1.11 13.29 1.52
N GLY A 122 -1.13 11.96 1.53
CA GLY A 122 -2.38 11.22 1.38
C GLY A 122 -3.40 11.50 2.49
N ILE A 123 -2.94 11.57 3.74
CA ILE A 123 -3.79 11.94 4.88
C ILE A 123 -4.30 13.37 4.73
N ARG A 124 -3.42 14.29 4.37
CA ARG A 124 -3.75 15.70 4.16
C ARG A 124 -4.81 15.87 3.08
N GLU A 125 -4.63 15.24 1.93
CA GLU A 125 -5.60 15.29 0.84
C GLU A 125 -6.97 14.72 1.24
N TRP A 126 -6.98 13.62 1.98
CA TRP A 126 -8.22 13.07 2.51
C TRP A 126 -8.94 14.05 3.43
N LEU A 127 -8.22 14.67 4.37
CA LEU A 127 -8.83 15.61 5.33
C LEU A 127 -9.36 16.86 4.65
N ILE A 128 -8.61 17.45 3.71
CA ILE A 128 -9.07 18.64 2.96
C ILE A 128 -10.29 18.30 2.11
N GLY A 129 -10.27 17.19 1.37
CA GLY A 129 -11.40 16.78 0.54
C GLY A 129 -12.65 16.39 1.35
N ALA A 130 -12.51 16.03 2.62
CA ALA A 130 -13.64 15.76 3.50
C ALA A 130 -14.31 17.04 4.01
N ASP A 131 -13.57 18.15 4.12
CA ASP A 131 -14.09 19.45 4.55
C ASP A 131 -14.85 20.18 3.42
N ASP A 132 -14.59 19.83 2.16
CA ASP A 132 -15.23 20.41 0.97
C ASP A 132 -16.48 19.62 0.51
N ALA A 133 -16.79 18.52 1.15
CA ALA A 133 -17.89 17.62 0.79
C ALA A 133 -19.07 17.75 1.75
#